data_3b30004e57fdcfe9bd1facc66ebbbe32
#
_entry.id   3b30004e57fdcfe9bd1facc66ebbbe32
#
_cell.length_a   1.000
_cell.length_b   1.000
_cell.length_c   1.000
_cell.angle_alpha   90.00
_cell.angle_beta   90.00
_cell.angle_gamma   90.00
#
_symmetry.space_group_name_H-M   'P 1'
#
loop_
_entity.id
_entity.type
_entity.pdbx_description
1 polymer ?
#
loop_
_entity_poly.entity_id
_entity_poly.type
_entity_poly.pdbx_seq_one_letter_code
_entity_poly.pdbx_strand_id
1 'polypeptide(L)'
;MLSHRQCSGTIKPIFDFYGFLPDFWILNNGAIIADRDGKTLFIKLIPRKTALAVLRYLQTVNNDGSGVSLIDRKVCLLSEKGISTQKACDGGTIPADQLESLDNIVQIHRRNLNLKHIKALCHDVEEHFPEVSAYANLWNGDIVAKGVDKAVAVKWLEEHFPQSKQIRCIGDSVNDLGMIRDYQGAVPDAADPEIKKEATQIVKSVAEFLENF
;
A
#
# COMPACT_ATOMS: atom_id res chain seq x y z
N MET A 1 -6.82 9.08 -11.84
CA MET A 1 -5.75 8.34 -11.14
C MET A 1 -6.38 7.51 -10.03
N LEU A 2 -6.00 6.26 -9.90
CA LEU A 2 -6.44 5.38 -8.82
C LEU A 2 -5.25 4.94 -7.99
N SER A 3 -5.38 5.01 -6.68
CA SER A 3 -4.39 4.50 -5.74
C SER A 3 -4.92 3.24 -5.06
N HIS A 4 -4.21 2.13 -5.19
CA HIS A 4 -4.60 0.86 -4.59
C HIS A 4 -3.40 0.11 -4.00
N ARG A 5 -3.68 -0.83 -3.09
CA ARG A 5 -2.68 -1.61 -2.35
C ARG A 5 -2.13 -2.82 -3.08
N GLN A 6 -2.67 -3.18 -4.23
CA GLN A 6 -2.39 -4.44 -4.91
C GLN A 6 -1.58 -4.23 -6.19
N CYS A 7 -0.91 -5.30 -6.66
CA CYS A 7 -0.25 -5.33 -7.96
C CYS A 7 -1.29 -5.13 -9.08
N SER A 8 -0.86 -4.61 -10.23
CA SER A 8 -1.71 -4.38 -11.40
C SER A 8 -2.54 -5.60 -11.84
N GLY A 9 -1.99 -6.81 -11.70
CA GLY A 9 -2.67 -8.07 -12.04
C GLY A 9 -3.94 -8.38 -11.23
N THR A 10 -4.07 -7.80 -10.02
CA THR A 10 -5.26 -8.07 -9.15
C THR A 10 -6.36 -7.03 -9.32
N ILE A 11 -6.00 -5.83 -9.77
CA ILE A 11 -6.95 -4.68 -9.85
C ILE A 11 -7.50 -4.50 -11.25
N LYS A 12 -6.66 -4.65 -12.26
CA LYS A 12 -7.06 -4.43 -13.65
C LYS A 12 -8.33 -5.18 -14.03
N PRO A 13 -8.51 -6.49 -13.71
CA PRO A 13 -9.74 -7.20 -14.04
C PRO A 13 -11.02 -6.60 -13.44
N ILE A 14 -10.92 -5.97 -12.25
CA ILE A 14 -12.07 -5.32 -11.61
C ILE A 14 -12.47 -4.09 -12.40
N PHE A 15 -11.53 -3.27 -12.82
CA PHE A 15 -11.80 -2.06 -13.59
C PHE A 15 -12.21 -2.37 -15.03
N ASP A 16 -11.62 -3.40 -15.63
CA ASP A 16 -12.06 -3.90 -16.94
C ASP A 16 -13.53 -4.33 -16.91
N PHE A 17 -13.99 -4.98 -15.84
CA PHE A 17 -15.38 -5.37 -15.63
C PHE A 17 -16.33 -4.16 -15.58
N TYR A 18 -15.91 -3.04 -14.96
CA TYR A 18 -16.72 -1.82 -14.88
C TYR A 18 -16.49 -0.86 -16.05
N GLY A 19 -15.67 -1.21 -17.03
CA GLY A 19 -15.37 -0.37 -18.19
C GLY A 19 -14.63 0.92 -17.85
N PHE A 20 -13.96 0.99 -16.70
CA PHE A 20 -13.23 2.16 -16.24
C PHE A 20 -11.72 1.92 -16.31
N LEU A 21 -11.00 2.79 -17.01
CA LEU A 21 -9.54 2.76 -17.09
C LEU A 21 -8.97 4.08 -16.59
N PRO A 22 -8.21 4.08 -15.50
CA PRO A 22 -7.49 5.27 -15.06
C PRO A 22 -6.31 5.57 -15.99
N ASP A 23 -5.87 6.82 -16.04
CA ASP A 23 -4.66 7.18 -16.79
C ASP A 23 -3.40 6.67 -16.09
N PHE A 24 -3.41 6.62 -14.75
CA PHE A 24 -2.30 6.15 -13.94
C PHE A 24 -2.78 5.28 -12.78
N TRP A 25 -1.93 4.33 -12.40
CA TRP A 25 -2.07 3.49 -11.24
C TRP A 25 -1.01 3.84 -10.21
N ILE A 26 -1.42 4.11 -8.98
CA ILE A 26 -0.53 4.17 -7.83
C ILE A 26 -0.77 2.90 -7.00
N LEU A 27 0.25 2.06 -6.90
CA LEU A 27 0.16 0.73 -6.30
C LEU A 27 1.09 0.63 -5.09
N ASN A 28 0.81 -0.31 -4.19
CA ASN A 28 1.66 -0.62 -3.04
C ASN A 28 2.00 0.63 -2.20
N ASN A 29 0.97 1.38 -1.80
CA ASN A 29 1.07 2.63 -1.03
C ASN A 29 1.92 3.73 -1.68
N GLY A 30 2.12 3.70 -2.99
CA GLY A 30 2.93 4.67 -3.72
C GLY A 30 4.30 4.15 -4.16
N ALA A 31 4.63 2.91 -3.84
CA ALA A 31 5.91 2.31 -4.22
C ALA A 31 6.01 2.01 -5.73
N ILE A 32 4.89 1.86 -6.42
CA ILE A 32 4.83 1.68 -7.87
C ILE A 32 3.88 2.70 -8.46
N ILE A 33 4.29 3.34 -9.55
CA ILE A 33 3.43 4.13 -10.44
C ILE A 33 3.49 3.48 -11.82
N ALA A 34 2.33 3.22 -12.40
CA ALA A 34 2.21 2.68 -13.74
C ALA A 34 1.24 3.53 -14.57
N ASP A 35 1.39 3.49 -15.90
CA ASP A 35 0.45 4.09 -16.83
C ASP A 35 -0.82 3.25 -17.00
N ARG A 36 -1.73 3.72 -17.84
CA ARG A 36 -3.00 3.06 -18.18
C ARG A 36 -2.82 1.61 -18.62
N ASP A 37 -1.76 1.32 -19.36
CA ASP A 37 -1.49 0.00 -19.93
C ASP A 37 -0.75 -0.93 -18.95
N GLY A 38 -0.41 -0.41 -17.77
CA GLY A 38 0.30 -1.14 -16.72
C GLY A 38 1.82 -1.11 -16.86
N LYS A 39 2.37 -0.27 -17.75
CA LYS A 39 3.82 -0.06 -17.85
C LYS A 39 4.30 0.72 -16.64
N THR A 40 5.28 0.19 -15.94
CA THR A 40 5.88 0.85 -14.78
C THR A 40 6.62 2.13 -15.20
N LEU A 41 6.24 3.25 -14.59
CA LEU A 41 6.86 4.57 -14.74
C LEU A 41 7.81 4.88 -13.60
N PHE A 42 7.47 4.43 -12.40
CA PHE A 42 8.28 4.61 -11.20
C PHE A 42 8.17 3.38 -10.31
N ILE A 43 9.27 3.02 -9.66
CA ILE A 43 9.30 1.97 -8.65
C ILE A 43 10.32 2.31 -7.57
N LYS A 44 9.95 2.07 -6.31
CA LYS A 44 10.84 2.17 -5.15
C LYS A 44 10.80 0.88 -4.36
N LEU A 45 11.90 0.15 -4.38
CA LEU A 45 12.06 -1.13 -3.68
C LEU A 45 12.53 -0.90 -2.25
N ILE A 46 12.15 -1.77 -1.34
CA ILE A 46 12.83 -1.91 -0.06
C ILE A 46 14.22 -2.49 -0.36
N PRO A 47 15.32 -1.89 0.14
CA PRO A 47 16.65 -2.46 -0.05
C PRO A 47 16.66 -3.94 0.39
N ARG A 48 17.15 -4.84 -0.46
CA ARG A 48 17.04 -6.30 -0.23
C ARG A 48 17.51 -6.71 1.17
N LYS A 49 18.64 -6.19 1.60
CA LYS A 49 19.19 -6.48 2.95
C LYS A 49 18.19 -6.09 4.05
N THR A 50 17.61 -4.91 3.96
CA THR A 50 16.61 -4.40 4.91
C THR A 50 15.33 -5.24 4.84
N ALA A 51 14.82 -5.53 3.65
CA ALA A 51 13.61 -6.32 3.47
C ALA A 51 13.73 -7.72 4.10
N LEU A 52 14.85 -8.41 3.87
CA LEU A 52 15.11 -9.72 4.47
C LEU A 52 15.27 -9.62 6.00
N ALA A 53 15.91 -8.56 6.51
CA ALA A 53 16.02 -8.34 7.95
C ALA A 53 14.65 -8.09 8.61
N VAL A 54 13.80 -7.26 7.99
CA VAL A 54 12.41 -7.05 8.42
C VAL A 54 11.62 -8.36 8.42
N LEU A 55 11.72 -9.17 7.37
CA LEU A 55 11.01 -10.44 7.29
C LEU A 55 11.46 -11.43 8.38
N ARG A 56 12.77 -11.53 8.66
CA ARG A 56 13.29 -12.35 9.77
C ARG A 56 12.77 -11.84 11.11
N TYR A 57 12.83 -10.55 11.34
CA TYR A 57 12.30 -9.93 12.56
C TYR A 57 10.80 -10.25 12.73
N LEU A 58 10.00 -10.08 11.70
CA LEU A 58 8.57 -10.40 11.74
C LEU A 58 8.28 -11.88 12.07
N GLN A 59 9.14 -12.81 11.70
CA GLN A 59 8.99 -14.22 12.09
C GLN A 59 9.20 -14.44 13.60
N THR A 60 10.02 -13.61 14.26
CA THR A 60 10.24 -13.70 15.71
C THR A 60 9.08 -13.12 16.53
N VAL A 61 8.37 -12.12 15.99
CA VAL A 61 7.31 -11.40 16.71
C VAL A 61 6.06 -12.28 16.91
N ASN A 62 5.65 -12.98 15.89
CA ASN A 62 4.56 -13.96 15.95
C ASN A 62 4.61 -14.95 14.77
N ASN A 63 3.79 -16.01 14.85
CA ASN A 63 3.78 -17.08 13.84
C ASN A 63 2.82 -16.84 12.66
N ASP A 64 2.56 -15.62 12.27
CA ASP A 64 1.48 -15.29 11.31
C ASP A 64 1.92 -15.28 9.85
N GLY A 65 3.12 -15.60 9.48
CA GLY A 65 3.61 -15.46 8.11
C GLY A 65 3.45 -14.05 7.54
N SER A 66 3.96 -13.78 6.35
CA SER A 66 3.91 -12.46 5.72
C SER A 66 3.47 -12.55 4.27
N GLY A 67 2.69 -11.57 3.80
CA GLY A 67 2.55 -11.33 2.37
C GLY A 67 3.74 -10.49 1.89
N VAL A 68 4.30 -10.84 0.76
CA VAL A 68 5.41 -10.11 0.15
C VAL A 68 5.04 -9.76 -1.28
N SER A 69 4.87 -8.47 -1.55
CA SER A 69 4.67 -7.96 -2.90
C SER A 69 6.02 -7.76 -3.56
N LEU A 70 6.25 -8.50 -4.62
CA LEU A 70 7.35 -8.32 -5.55
C LEU A 70 6.90 -7.38 -6.69
N ILE A 71 7.76 -7.08 -7.63
CA ILE A 71 7.43 -6.23 -8.77
C ILE A 71 6.25 -6.80 -9.59
N ASP A 72 6.24 -8.11 -9.78
CA ASP A 72 5.37 -8.82 -10.73
C ASP A 72 4.27 -9.66 -10.08
N ARG A 73 4.43 -10.02 -8.81
CA ARG A 73 3.49 -10.89 -8.09
C ARG A 73 3.52 -10.67 -6.59
N LYS A 74 2.56 -11.24 -5.90
CA LYS A 74 2.53 -11.33 -4.43
C LYS A 74 2.70 -12.78 -4.00
N VAL A 75 3.62 -13.03 -3.09
CA VAL A 75 3.86 -14.35 -2.48
C VAL A 75 3.47 -14.35 -1.01
N CYS A 76 3.09 -15.52 -0.49
CA CYS A 76 2.86 -15.74 0.93
C CYS A 76 4.09 -16.43 1.54
N LEU A 77 4.89 -15.69 2.30
CA LEU A 77 5.95 -16.27 3.12
C LEU A 77 5.32 -16.91 4.36
N LEU A 78 5.48 -18.21 4.50
CA LEU A 78 5.01 -18.93 5.68
C LEU A 78 5.84 -18.56 6.91
N SER A 79 5.23 -18.69 8.09
CA SER A 79 5.98 -18.71 9.34
C SER A 79 6.78 -20.02 9.46
N GLU A 80 7.69 -20.10 10.44
CA GLU A 80 8.44 -21.34 10.74
C GLU A 80 7.53 -22.53 11.06
N LYS A 81 6.29 -22.28 11.51
CA LYS A 81 5.28 -23.31 11.77
C LYS A 81 4.40 -23.62 10.55
N GLY A 82 4.74 -23.11 9.37
CA GLY A 82 3.97 -23.32 8.14
C GLY A 82 2.63 -22.59 8.09
N ILE A 83 2.46 -21.51 8.89
CA ILE A 83 1.21 -20.74 8.98
C ILE A 83 1.30 -19.48 8.12
N SER A 84 0.18 -19.10 7.50
CA SER A 84 -0.01 -17.78 6.90
C SER A 84 -1.42 -17.26 7.17
N THR A 85 -1.52 -16.03 7.62
CA THR A 85 -2.80 -15.30 7.75
C THR A 85 -3.16 -14.52 6.47
N GLN A 86 -2.32 -14.59 5.45
CA GLN A 86 -2.56 -13.93 4.16
C GLN A 86 -3.64 -14.66 3.37
N LYS A 87 -4.59 -13.91 2.79
CA LYS A 87 -5.75 -14.51 2.12
C LYS A 87 -5.52 -14.88 0.66
N ALA A 88 -4.68 -14.14 -0.06
CA ALA A 88 -4.47 -14.35 -1.48
C ALA A 88 -3.05 -13.95 -1.89
N CYS A 89 -2.37 -14.86 -2.51
CA CYS A 89 -1.06 -14.65 -3.10
C CYS A 89 -1.03 -15.39 -4.45
N ASP A 90 -1.08 -14.61 -5.53
CA ASP A 90 -1.06 -15.10 -6.90
C ASP A 90 0.28 -15.77 -7.28
N GLY A 91 1.36 -15.38 -6.61
CA GLY A 91 2.69 -15.98 -6.74
C GLY A 91 2.94 -17.22 -5.87
N GLY A 92 1.87 -17.74 -5.19
CA GLY A 92 1.97 -18.95 -4.38
C GLY A 92 2.58 -18.73 -2.99
N THR A 93 3.07 -19.80 -2.40
CA THR A 93 3.56 -19.86 -1.02
C THR A 93 5.05 -20.19 -1.00
N ILE A 94 5.80 -19.49 -0.15
CA ILE A 94 7.22 -19.70 0.09
C ILE A 94 7.43 -20.19 1.53
N PRO A 95 8.11 -21.31 1.76
CA PRO A 95 8.48 -21.74 3.11
C PRO A 95 9.44 -20.76 3.79
N ALA A 96 9.41 -20.72 5.13
CA ALA A 96 10.23 -19.82 5.92
C ALA A 96 11.74 -19.94 5.66
N ASP A 97 12.23 -21.14 5.44
CA ASP A 97 13.64 -21.45 5.13
C ASP A 97 14.11 -20.96 3.74
N GLN A 98 13.17 -20.64 2.85
CA GLN A 98 13.43 -20.08 1.53
C GLN A 98 13.31 -18.54 1.47
N LEU A 99 13.24 -17.86 2.62
CA LEU A 99 13.18 -16.40 2.71
C LEU A 99 14.28 -15.71 1.91
N GLU A 100 15.48 -16.27 1.89
CA GLU A 100 16.63 -15.73 1.14
C GLU A 100 16.46 -15.76 -0.39
N SER A 101 15.49 -16.50 -0.92
CA SER A 101 15.17 -16.51 -2.35
C SER A 101 14.40 -15.26 -2.79
N LEU A 102 13.89 -14.46 -1.86
CA LEU A 102 13.11 -13.27 -2.15
C LEU A 102 14.02 -12.11 -2.60
N ASP A 103 13.60 -11.48 -3.67
CA ASP A 103 14.23 -10.27 -4.21
C ASP A 103 13.18 -9.31 -4.79
N ASN A 104 13.61 -8.09 -5.11
CA ASN A 104 12.74 -7.08 -5.72
C ASN A 104 11.46 -6.83 -4.92
N ILE A 105 11.61 -6.71 -3.60
CA ILE A 105 10.51 -6.54 -2.65
C ILE A 105 10.05 -5.09 -2.66
N VAL A 106 8.77 -4.89 -2.98
CA VAL A 106 8.12 -3.59 -3.04
C VAL A 106 7.43 -3.28 -1.72
N GLN A 107 6.76 -4.28 -1.14
CA GLN A 107 5.98 -4.11 0.08
C GLN A 107 5.91 -5.43 0.85
N ILE A 108 5.95 -5.34 2.17
CA ILE A 108 5.72 -6.46 3.08
C ILE A 108 4.40 -6.20 3.80
N HIS A 109 3.57 -7.23 3.91
CA HIS A 109 2.26 -7.17 4.54
C HIS A 109 2.21 -8.08 5.75
N ARG A 110 1.75 -7.55 6.86
CA ARG A 110 1.35 -8.36 8.04
C ARG A 110 -0.14 -8.18 8.26
N ARG A 111 -0.82 -9.27 8.58
CA ARG A 111 -2.24 -9.26 8.89
C ARG A 111 -2.47 -9.74 10.31
N ASN A 112 -3.27 -8.98 11.06
CA ASN A 112 -3.76 -9.36 12.38
C ASN A 112 -5.16 -8.76 12.56
N LEU A 113 -6.05 -9.46 13.23
CA LEU A 113 -7.43 -9.00 13.49
C LEU A 113 -7.50 -7.95 14.61
N ASN A 114 -6.39 -7.67 15.29
CA ASN A 114 -6.31 -6.68 16.35
C ASN A 114 -5.54 -5.44 15.87
N LEU A 115 -6.25 -4.34 15.66
CA LEU A 115 -5.68 -3.08 15.20
C LEU A 115 -4.61 -2.52 16.14
N LYS A 116 -4.75 -2.71 17.47
CA LYS A 116 -3.73 -2.25 18.43
C LYS A 116 -2.41 -2.98 18.21
N HIS A 117 -2.46 -4.29 17.94
CA HIS A 117 -1.27 -5.07 17.63
C HIS A 117 -0.63 -4.63 16.32
N ILE A 118 -1.44 -4.32 15.30
CA ILE A 118 -0.90 -3.80 14.02
C ILE A 118 -0.24 -2.43 14.20
N LYS A 119 -0.86 -1.51 14.94
CA LYS A 119 -0.26 -0.19 15.23
C LYS A 119 1.07 -0.33 15.99
N ALA A 120 1.09 -1.18 17.02
CA ALA A 120 2.33 -1.45 17.77
C ALA A 120 3.41 -2.07 16.89
N LEU A 121 3.05 -3.05 16.05
CA LEU A 121 3.98 -3.69 15.12
C LEU A 121 4.56 -2.69 14.11
N CYS A 122 3.75 -1.80 13.55
CA CYS A 122 4.23 -0.80 12.60
C CYS A 122 5.23 0.16 13.27
N HIS A 123 4.91 0.63 14.47
CA HIS A 123 5.81 1.48 15.25
C HIS A 123 7.15 0.78 15.56
N ASP A 124 7.08 -0.44 16.05
CA ASP A 124 8.23 -1.26 16.39
C ASP A 124 9.13 -1.56 15.17
N VAL A 125 8.53 -1.83 14.01
CA VAL A 125 9.26 -1.99 12.76
C VAL A 125 10.00 -0.72 12.35
N GLU A 126 9.38 0.45 12.46
CA GLU A 126 10.03 1.73 12.12
C GLU A 126 11.16 2.09 13.08
N GLU A 127 11.05 1.73 14.36
CA GLU A 127 12.12 1.92 15.34
C GLU A 127 13.36 1.04 15.06
N HIS A 128 13.13 -0.22 14.66
CA HIS A 128 14.22 -1.15 14.37
C HIS A 128 14.82 -0.99 12.97
N PHE A 129 14.03 -0.50 12.01
CA PHE A 129 14.41 -0.39 10.60
C PHE A 129 14.11 1.01 10.04
N PRO A 130 14.98 2.00 10.27
CA PRO A 130 14.75 3.37 9.83
C PRO A 130 14.67 3.55 8.30
N GLU A 131 15.06 2.54 7.52
CA GLU A 131 14.99 2.54 6.05
C GLU A 131 13.62 2.17 5.51
N VAL A 132 12.66 1.85 6.36
CA VAL A 132 11.27 1.57 5.96
C VAL A 132 10.29 2.54 6.60
N SER A 133 9.09 2.60 6.03
CA SER A 133 7.89 3.17 6.62
C SER A 133 6.83 2.08 6.77
N ALA A 134 6.06 2.13 7.87
CA ALA A 134 5.06 1.12 8.17
C ALA A 134 3.70 1.78 8.47
N TYR A 135 2.66 1.36 7.76
CA TYR A 135 1.31 1.93 7.84
C TYR A 135 0.34 0.91 8.41
N ALA A 136 -0.27 1.24 9.54
CA ALA A 136 -1.38 0.47 10.09
C ALA A 136 -2.66 0.82 9.34
N ASN A 137 -3.28 -0.17 8.70
CA ASN A 137 -4.49 0.00 7.96
C ASN A 137 -5.46 -1.13 8.26
N LEU A 138 -6.47 -0.84 9.09
CA LEU A 138 -7.43 -1.82 9.59
C LEU A 138 -6.71 -3.04 10.18
N TRP A 139 -6.71 -4.15 9.46
CA TRP A 139 -6.12 -5.42 9.89
C TRP A 139 -4.76 -5.71 9.25
N ASN A 140 -4.18 -4.72 8.59
CA ASN A 140 -2.91 -4.91 7.91
C ASN A 140 -1.87 -3.88 8.37
N GLY A 141 -0.64 -4.34 8.59
CA GLY A 141 0.55 -3.51 8.63
C GLY A 141 1.23 -3.60 7.27
N ASP A 142 1.33 -2.48 6.59
CA ASP A 142 1.93 -2.35 5.26
C ASP A 142 3.29 -1.69 5.40
N ILE A 143 4.37 -2.41 5.10
CA ILE A 143 5.75 -1.96 5.24
C ILE A 143 6.33 -1.73 3.86
N VAL A 144 6.85 -0.54 3.60
CA VAL A 144 7.42 -0.08 2.32
C VAL A 144 8.76 0.61 2.53
N ALA A 145 9.48 0.94 1.48
CA ALA A 145 10.70 1.71 1.58
C ALA A 145 10.45 3.10 2.21
N LYS A 146 11.39 3.62 2.96
CA LYS A 146 11.29 4.94 3.61
C LYS A 146 10.97 6.04 2.62
N GLY A 147 10.00 6.89 2.99
CA GLY A 147 9.54 8.00 2.16
C GLY A 147 8.66 7.57 0.97
N VAL A 148 8.13 6.34 1.00
CA VAL A 148 7.04 5.92 0.10
C VAL A 148 5.72 6.21 0.80
N ASP A 149 4.87 7.02 0.18
CA ASP A 149 3.46 7.19 0.52
C ASP A 149 2.66 7.63 -0.71
N LYS A 150 1.36 7.69 -0.58
CA LYS A 150 0.46 8.05 -1.69
C LYS A 150 0.61 9.51 -2.10
N ALA A 151 0.89 10.43 -1.17
CA ALA A 151 1.09 11.86 -1.47
C ALA A 151 2.34 12.06 -2.30
N VAL A 152 3.45 11.40 -1.94
CA VAL A 152 4.70 11.43 -2.70
C VAL A 152 4.49 10.91 -4.12
N ALA A 153 3.70 9.85 -4.30
CA ALA A 153 3.39 9.32 -5.63
C ALA A 153 2.51 10.27 -6.46
N VAL A 154 1.54 10.93 -5.85
CA VAL A 154 0.73 11.98 -6.52
C VAL A 154 1.61 13.14 -6.93
N LYS A 155 2.48 13.62 -6.05
CA LYS A 155 3.43 14.69 -6.34
C LYS A 155 4.37 14.33 -7.49
N TRP A 156 4.88 13.10 -7.51
CA TRP A 156 5.69 12.61 -8.62
C TRP A 156 4.95 12.68 -9.95
N LEU A 157 3.68 12.29 -9.98
CA LEU A 157 2.83 12.39 -11.19
C LEU A 157 2.61 13.85 -11.61
N GLU A 158 2.37 14.76 -10.67
CA GLU A 158 2.22 16.19 -10.93
C GLU A 158 3.46 16.78 -11.59
N GLU A 159 4.64 16.42 -11.10
CA GLU A 159 5.92 16.89 -11.63
C GLU A 159 6.22 16.34 -13.04
N HIS A 160 5.83 15.10 -13.33
CA HIS A 160 6.14 14.44 -14.60
C HIS A 160 5.04 14.58 -15.65
N PHE A 161 3.82 14.90 -15.23
CA PHE A 161 2.65 15.08 -16.09
C PHE A 161 1.90 16.36 -15.73
N PRO A 162 2.50 17.56 -15.96
CA PRO A 162 2.00 18.84 -15.46
C PRO A 162 0.71 19.34 -16.14
N GLN A 163 0.09 18.55 -17.00
CA GLN A 163 -1.18 18.90 -17.67
C GLN A 163 -2.39 18.89 -16.72
N SER A 164 -2.25 18.31 -15.53
CA SER A 164 -3.27 18.32 -14.49
C SER A 164 -3.31 19.68 -13.81
N LYS A 165 -4.26 20.53 -14.17
CA LYS A 165 -4.37 21.89 -13.63
C LYS A 165 -4.89 21.93 -12.18
N GLN A 166 -5.59 20.89 -11.73
CA GLN A 166 -6.14 20.79 -10.39
C GLN A 166 -6.19 19.32 -9.97
N ILE A 167 -5.50 19.00 -8.87
CA ILE A 167 -5.54 17.67 -8.27
C ILE A 167 -6.51 17.72 -7.10
N ARG A 168 -7.45 16.78 -7.06
CA ARG A 168 -8.31 16.52 -5.92
C ARG A 168 -8.19 15.06 -5.52
N CYS A 169 -8.23 14.81 -4.24
CA CYS A 169 -8.05 13.48 -3.68
C CYS A 169 -9.27 13.08 -2.83
N ILE A 170 -9.52 11.77 -2.78
CA ILE A 170 -10.46 11.18 -1.84
C ILE A 170 -9.81 9.94 -1.23
N GLY A 171 -9.93 9.75 0.08
CA GLY A 171 -9.38 8.61 0.81
C GLY A 171 -10.15 8.33 2.08
N ASP A 172 -10.00 7.13 2.65
CA ASP A 172 -10.77 6.68 3.81
C ASP A 172 -9.92 6.20 4.99
N SER A 173 -8.59 6.12 4.81
CA SER A 173 -7.72 5.49 5.78
C SER A 173 -6.41 6.26 6.04
N VAL A 174 -5.73 5.93 7.13
CA VAL A 174 -4.54 6.69 7.63
C VAL A 174 -3.43 6.81 6.57
N ASN A 175 -3.28 5.83 5.69
CA ASN A 175 -2.32 5.90 4.59
C ASN A 175 -2.73 6.88 3.45
N ASP A 176 -3.92 7.48 3.52
CA ASP A 176 -4.38 8.54 2.62
C ASP A 176 -4.14 9.94 3.20
N LEU A 177 -3.77 10.02 4.48
CA LEU A 177 -3.71 11.27 5.23
C LEU A 177 -2.80 12.33 4.60
N GLY A 178 -1.60 11.93 4.14
CA GLY A 178 -0.69 12.83 3.44
C GLY A 178 -1.34 13.43 2.19
N MET A 179 -1.96 12.59 1.37
CA MET A 179 -2.65 12.99 0.15
C MET A 179 -3.85 13.91 0.45
N ILE A 180 -4.62 13.64 1.52
CA ILE A 180 -5.76 14.46 1.92
C ILE A 180 -5.30 15.86 2.35
N ARG A 181 -4.22 15.97 3.12
CA ARG A 181 -3.64 17.24 3.57
C ARG A 181 -3.08 18.06 2.42
N ASP A 182 -2.26 17.45 1.59
CA ASP A 182 -1.49 18.15 0.57
C ASP A 182 -2.38 18.64 -0.59
N TYR A 183 -3.48 17.92 -0.87
CA TYR A 183 -4.36 18.19 -2.01
C TYR A 183 -5.78 18.57 -1.62
N GLN A 184 -5.99 19.09 -0.40
CA GLN A 184 -7.31 19.50 0.09
C GLN A 184 -8.37 18.41 -0.16
N GLY A 185 -8.05 17.19 0.27
CA GLY A 185 -8.79 16.00 -0.06
C GLY A 185 -10.15 15.89 0.64
N ALA A 186 -11.00 15.07 0.04
CA ALA A 186 -12.28 14.64 0.61
C ALA A 186 -12.15 13.30 1.31
N VAL A 187 -13.08 13.01 2.21
CA VAL A 187 -13.24 11.70 2.85
C VAL A 187 -14.70 11.24 2.78
N PRO A 188 -14.94 9.93 2.65
CA PRO A 188 -16.29 9.38 2.79
C PRO A 188 -16.79 9.54 4.23
N ASP A 189 -18.12 9.60 4.39
CA ASP A 189 -18.76 9.70 5.71
C ASP A 189 -18.45 8.50 6.63
N ALA A 190 -18.12 7.35 6.07
CA ALA A 190 -17.68 6.15 6.80
C ALA A 190 -16.18 6.13 7.17
N ALA A 191 -15.39 7.16 6.80
CA ALA A 191 -13.97 7.21 7.08
C ALA A 191 -13.66 7.33 8.58
N ASP A 192 -12.40 7.01 8.94
CA ASP A 192 -11.90 7.15 10.31
C ASP A 192 -12.10 8.59 10.83
N PRO A 193 -12.62 8.79 12.06
CA PRO A 193 -12.79 10.12 12.65
C PRO A 193 -11.51 10.96 12.70
N GLU A 194 -10.34 10.36 12.80
CA GLU A 194 -9.07 11.09 12.80
C GLU A 194 -8.77 11.70 11.42
N ILE A 195 -9.13 11.00 10.35
CA ILE A 195 -8.90 11.48 8.98
C ILE A 195 -9.90 12.57 8.60
N LYS A 196 -11.15 12.46 9.10
CA LYS A 196 -12.18 13.47 8.87
C LYS A 196 -11.77 14.87 9.35
N LYS A 197 -10.95 14.95 10.39
CA LYS A 197 -10.45 16.23 10.92
C LYS A 197 -9.52 16.97 9.95
N GLU A 198 -8.86 16.24 9.09
CA GLU A 198 -7.87 16.75 8.13
C GLU A 198 -8.49 17.02 6.75
N ALA A 199 -9.69 16.52 6.50
CA ALA A 199 -10.37 16.66 5.23
C ALA A 199 -11.02 18.03 5.07
N THR A 200 -10.99 18.55 3.84
CA THR A 200 -11.70 19.80 3.49
C THR A 200 -13.16 19.54 3.16
N GLN A 201 -13.51 18.30 2.83
CA GLN A 201 -14.88 17.93 2.47
C GLN A 201 -15.20 16.50 2.96
N ILE A 202 -16.38 16.31 3.50
CA ILE A 202 -16.96 15.00 3.80
C ILE A 202 -18.06 14.73 2.76
N VAL A 203 -18.01 13.56 2.12
CA VAL A 203 -18.93 13.16 1.06
C VAL A 203 -19.59 11.82 1.39
N LYS A 204 -20.79 11.57 0.87
CA LYS A 204 -21.48 10.29 1.09
C LYS A 204 -20.83 9.13 0.33
N SER A 205 -20.21 9.44 -0.82
CA SER A 205 -19.61 8.43 -1.69
C SER A 205 -18.56 9.01 -2.62
N VAL A 206 -17.75 8.15 -3.22
CA VAL A 206 -16.82 8.53 -4.30
C VAL A 206 -17.59 9.07 -5.51
N ALA A 207 -18.80 8.58 -5.78
CA ALA A 207 -19.62 9.07 -6.88
C ALA A 207 -20.00 10.54 -6.66
N GLU A 208 -20.51 10.91 -5.48
CA GLU A 208 -20.80 12.31 -5.13
C GLU A 208 -19.56 13.21 -5.26
N PHE A 209 -18.40 12.71 -4.86
CA PHE A 209 -17.15 13.46 -5.01
C PHE A 209 -16.83 13.74 -6.47
N LEU A 210 -17.03 12.76 -7.36
CA LEU A 210 -16.76 12.91 -8.80
C LEU A 210 -17.78 13.80 -9.50
N GLU A 211 -19.04 13.81 -9.06
CA GLU A 211 -20.11 14.67 -9.61
C GLU A 211 -19.87 16.16 -9.31
N ASN A 212 -19.14 16.45 -8.22
CA ASN A 212 -18.80 17.81 -7.78
C ASN A 212 -17.41 18.27 -8.24
N PHE A 213 -16.87 17.65 -9.28
CA PHE A 213 -15.52 17.91 -9.77
C PHE A 213 -15.46 19.05 -10.80
#